data_11394e952e206a4aa0f787b46400194f
#
_entry.id   11394e952e206a4aa0f787b46400194f
#
_cell.length_a   1.000
_cell.length_b   1.000
_cell.length_c   1.000
_cell.angle_alpha   90.00
_cell.angle_beta   90.00
_cell.angle_gamma   90.00
#
_symmetry.space_group_name_H-M   'P 1'
#
loop_
_entity.id
_entity.type
_entity.pdbx_description
1 polymer ?
#
loop_
_entity_poly.entity_id
_entity_poly.type
_entity_poly.pdbx_seq_one_letter_code
_entity_poly.pdbx_strand_id
1 'polypeptide(L)'
;MGSSLEDNKRNAIAFYEMAYLGQPAEAVEQFVGDRYIQHNPLVGDGKAAFIDYFTQMATEYPGKRIRFLRAVAQEDLVALHTHQTWPGGDEYVTMDFFRFDSTGKIGRLHARL
;
A
#
# COMPACT_ATOMS: atom_id res chain seq x y z
N MET A 1 -3.09 -3.19 22.74
CA MET A 1 -2.41 -4.32 22.11
C MET A 1 -2.28 -4.10 20.62
N GLY A 2 -1.14 -4.40 20.08
CA GLY A 2 -0.96 -4.36 18.64
C GLY A 2 -1.70 -5.49 17.94
N SER A 3 -1.82 -5.41 16.63
CA SER A 3 -2.41 -6.45 15.82
C SER A 3 -1.48 -7.65 15.73
N SER A 4 -2.04 -8.82 15.46
CA SER A 4 -1.25 -10.01 15.20
C SER A 4 -0.55 -9.89 13.84
N LEU A 5 0.45 -10.76 13.59
CA LEU A 5 1.13 -10.81 12.30
C LEU A 5 0.15 -11.07 11.16
N GLU A 6 -0.82 -11.94 11.37
CA GLU A 6 -1.82 -12.26 10.36
C GLU A 6 -2.73 -11.06 10.09
N ASP A 7 -3.12 -10.33 11.12
CA ASP A 7 -3.93 -9.12 10.96
C ASP A 7 -3.16 -8.06 10.19
N ASN A 8 -1.89 -7.87 10.49
CA ASN A 8 -1.06 -6.89 9.79
C ASN A 8 -0.90 -7.25 8.31
N LYS A 9 -0.67 -8.52 7.98
CA LYS A 9 -0.61 -8.97 6.59
C LYS A 9 -1.91 -8.68 5.85
N ARG A 10 -3.04 -9.04 6.47
CA ARG A 10 -4.35 -8.83 5.88
C ARG A 10 -4.64 -7.36 5.64
N ASN A 11 -4.29 -6.53 6.61
CA ASN A 11 -4.52 -5.09 6.51
C ASN A 11 -3.62 -4.44 5.47
N ALA A 12 -2.37 -4.89 5.36
CA ALA A 12 -1.45 -4.39 4.32
C ALA A 12 -1.97 -4.73 2.92
N ILE A 13 -2.45 -5.96 2.72
CA ILE A 13 -3.01 -6.39 1.45
C ILE A 13 -4.26 -5.58 1.10
N ALA A 14 -5.18 -5.44 2.06
CA ALA A 14 -6.41 -4.68 1.85
C ALA A 14 -6.12 -3.22 1.53
N PHE A 15 -5.19 -2.60 2.25
CA PHE A 15 -4.77 -1.24 1.99
C PHE A 15 -4.21 -1.10 0.58
N TYR A 16 -3.31 -2.01 0.19
CA TYR A 16 -2.68 -1.98 -1.12
C TYR A 16 -3.71 -2.09 -2.24
N GLU A 17 -4.64 -3.06 -2.12
CA GLU A 17 -5.68 -3.24 -3.12
C GLU A 17 -6.55 -2.01 -3.27
N MET A 18 -7.02 -1.46 -2.16
CA MET A 18 -7.87 -0.27 -2.19
C MET A 18 -7.14 0.93 -2.81
N ALA A 19 -5.90 1.15 -2.40
CA ALA A 19 -5.13 2.30 -2.89
C ALA A 19 -4.85 2.20 -4.38
N TYR A 20 -4.40 1.04 -4.84
CA TYR A 20 -3.99 0.88 -6.24
C TYR A 20 -5.16 0.68 -7.19
N LEU A 21 -6.30 0.19 -6.71
CA LEU A 21 -7.45 -0.11 -7.57
C LEU A 21 -8.51 0.99 -7.58
N GLY A 22 -8.20 2.17 -7.04
CA GLY A 22 -9.01 3.36 -7.24
C GLY A 22 -9.68 3.96 -6.02
N GLN A 23 -9.33 3.49 -4.81
CA GLN A 23 -9.92 4.00 -3.57
C GLN A 23 -8.85 4.43 -2.57
N PRO A 24 -7.88 5.30 -2.96
CA PRO A 24 -6.78 5.65 -2.06
C PRO A 24 -7.23 6.47 -0.84
N ALA A 25 -8.23 7.33 -0.98
CA ALA A 25 -8.71 8.12 0.16
C ALA A 25 -9.33 7.22 1.24
N GLU A 26 -10.15 6.26 0.84
CA GLU A 26 -10.77 5.32 1.76
C GLU A 26 -9.75 4.39 2.38
N ALA A 27 -8.74 3.97 1.59
CA ALA A 27 -7.65 3.15 2.10
C ALA A 27 -6.88 3.87 3.21
N VAL A 28 -6.55 5.15 2.98
CA VAL A 28 -5.85 5.96 3.97
C VAL A 28 -6.70 6.14 5.23
N GLU A 29 -7.98 6.47 5.07
CA GLU A 29 -8.86 6.67 6.21
C GLU A 29 -8.98 5.40 7.07
N GLN A 30 -9.08 4.25 6.44
CA GLN A 30 -9.34 2.99 7.14
C GLN A 30 -8.07 2.38 7.75
N PHE A 31 -6.93 2.46 7.08
CA PHE A 31 -5.74 1.67 7.44
C PHE A 31 -4.54 2.49 7.91
N VAL A 32 -4.50 3.79 7.66
CA VAL A 32 -3.33 4.61 7.99
C VAL A 32 -3.55 5.35 9.30
N GLY A 33 -2.51 5.39 10.15
CA GLY A 33 -2.56 6.07 11.44
C GLY A 33 -2.44 7.58 11.32
N ASP A 34 -2.48 8.26 12.47
CA ASP A 34 -2.41 9.72 12.52
C ASP A 34 -1.09 10.25 11.97
N ARG A 35 0.00 9.53 12.20
CA ARG A 35 1.32 9.88 11.67
C ARG A 35 1.64 8.92 10.54
N TYR A 36 1.99 9.47 9.39
CA TYR A 36 2.28 8.65 8.22
C TYR A 36 3.49 9.21 7.48
N ILE A 37 4.48 8.35 7.25
CA ILE A 37 5.70 8.69 6.51
C ILE A 37 5.73 7.83 5.25
N GLN A 38 5.88 8.51 4.11
CA GLN A 38 5.91 7.87 2.80
C GLN A 38 7.32 7.95 2.24
N HIS A 39 7.89 6.79 1.89
CA HIS A 39 9.22 6.71 1.26
C HIS A 39 9.10 6.05 -0.11
N ASN A 40 8.42 6.72 -1.01
CA ASN A 40 8.31 6.27 -2.41
C ASN A 40 8.87 7.40 -3.28
N PRO A 41 9.91 7.13 -4.10
CA PRO A 41 10.55 8.20 -4.88
C PRO A 41 9.62 8.87 -5.89
N LEU A 42 8.51 8.24 -6.24
CA LEU A 42 7.56 8.78 -7.22
C LEU A 42 6.38 9.51 -6.57
N VAL A 43 6.28 9.48 -5.24
CA VAL A 43 5.15 10.06 -4.49
C VAL A 43 5.69 11.03 -3.48
N GLY A 44 5.05 12.21 -3.34
CA GLY A 44 5.40 13.16 -2.29
C GLY A 44 5.10 12.61 -0.91
N ASP A 45 5.59 13.30 0.12
CA ASP A 45 5.40 12.88 1.50
C ASP A 45 3.97 13.14 1.99
N GLY A 46 3.50 12.26 2.87
CA GLY A 46 2.27 12.43 3.59
C GLY A 46 1.04 11.85 2.92
N LYS A 47 -0.08 11.92 3.64
CA LYS A 47 -1.34 11.30 3.21
C LYS A 47 -1.93 11.96 1.98
N ALA A 48 -1.92 13.29 1.95
CA ALA A 48 -2.53 14.03 0.84
C ALA A 48 -1.81 13.74 -0.48
N ALA A 49 -0.49 13.73 -0.46
CA ALA A 49 0.31 13.43 -1.65
C ALA A 49 0.05 11.99 -2.13
N PHE A 50 -0.06 11.05 -1.19
CA PHE A 50 -0.38 9.66 -1.52
C PHE A 50 -1.74 9.56 -2.21
N ILE A 51 -2.76 10.18 -1.62
CA ILE A 51 -4.12 10.15 -2.17
C ILE A 51 -4.15 10.76 -3.58
N ASP A 52 -3.53 11.92 -3.75
CA ASP A 52 -3.52 12.62 -5.04
C ASP A 52 -2.83 11.77 -6.11
N TYR A 53 -1.68 11.20 -5.78
CA TYR A 53 -0.92 10.40 -6.74
C TYR A 53 -1.71 9.18 -7.20
N PHE A 54 -2.29 8.42 -6.28
CA PHE A 54 -2.99 7.19 -6.63
C PHE A 54 -4.38 7.45 -7.21
N THR A 55 -5.02 8.57 -6.87
CA THR A 55 -6.25 8.98 -7.53
C THR A 55 -6.00 9.29 -9.00
N GLN A 56 -4.93 10.03 -9.28
CA GLN A 56 -4.56 10.36 -10.65
C GLN A 56 -4.19 9.10 -11.43
N MET A 57 -3.42 8.21 -10.82
CA MET A 57 -3.02 6.95 -11.44
C MET A 57 -4.24 6.09 -11.79
N ALA A 58 -5.22 6.00 -10.90
CA ALA A 58 -6.43 5.24 -11.15
C ALA A 58 -7.26 5.82 -12.30
N THR A 59 -7.27 7.14 -12.42
CA THR A 59 -7.97 7.83 -13.51
C THR A 59 -7.29 7.60 -14.86
N GLU A 60 -5.96 7.69 -14.88
CA GLU A 60 -5.18 7.55 -16.11
C GLU A 60 -5.04 6.09 -16.57
N TYR A 61 -4.99 5.17 -15.63
CA TYR A 61 -4.73 3.75 -15.91
C TYR A 61 -5.77 2.86 -15.25
N PRO A 62 -7.03 2.92 -15.66
CA PRO A 62 -8.07 2.05 -15.11
C PRO A 62 -7.86 0.61 -15.53
N GLY A 63 -8.32 -0.32 -14.71
CA GLY A 63 -8.26 -1.74 -15.04
C GLY A 63 -6.95 -2.42 -14.68
N LYS A 64 -6.12 -1.82 -13.85
CA LYS A 64 -4.92 -2.48 -13.33
C LYS A 64 -5.31 -3.72 -12.53
N ARG A 65 -4.44 -4.73 -12.55
CA ARG A 65 -4.61 -5.95 -11.77
C ARG A 65 -3.39 -6.16 -10.90
N ILE A 66 -3.62 -6.68 -9.70
CA ILE A 66 -2.56 -6.95 -8.73
C ILE A 66 -2.68 -8.39 -8.27
N ARG A 67 -1.55 -9.09 -8.28
CA ARG A 67 -1.46 -10.41 -7.69
C ARG A 67 -0.39 -10.37 -6.61
N PHE A 68 -0.75 -10.83 -5.41
CA PHE A 68 0.18 -10.89 -4.29
C PHE A 68 0.91 -12.21 -4.34
N LEU A 69 2.21 -12.17 -4.65
CA LEU A 69 3.05 -13.35 -4.76
C LEU A 69 3.46 -13.87 -3.39
N ARG A 70 3.75 -12.94 -2.47
CA ARG A 70 4.15 -13.26 -1.10
C ARG A 70 3.72 -12.15 -0.17
N ALA A 71 3.42 -12.54 1.07
CA ALA A 71 3.22 -11.61 2.17
C ALA A 71 3.97 -12.17 3.36
N VAL A 72 4.93 -11.41 3.88
CA VAL A 72 5.76 -11.82 5.01
C VAL A 72 5.61 -10.79 6.11
N ALA A 73 5.39 -11.23 7.34
CA ALA A 73 5.26 -10.35 8.49
C ALA A 73 6.26 -10.75 9.58
N GLN A 74 6.89 -9.76 10.18
CA GLN A 74 7.80 -9.93 11.30
C GLN A 74 7.65 -8.71 12.21
N GLU A 75 7.31 -8.94 13.48
CA GLU A 75 7.07 -7.87 14.45
C GLU A 75 6.01 -6.89 13.92
N ASP A 76 6.36 -5.62 13.72
CA ASP A 76 5.44 -4.59 13.21
C ASP A 76 5.60 -4.35 11.70
N LEU A 77 6.39 -5.18 11.02
CA LEU A 77 6.74 -5.01 9.61
C LEU A 77 6.03 -6.04 8.74
N VAL A 78 5.48 -5.58 7.63
CA VAL A 78 4.93 -6.45 6.59
C VAL A 78 5.60 -6.12 5.26
N ALA A 79 6.06 -7.15 4.56
CA ALA A 79 6.59 -7.01 3.20
C ALA A 79 5.62 -7.68 2.22
N LEU A 80 5.23 -6.96 1.17
CA LEU A 80 4.40 -7.50 0.10
C LEU A 80 5.20 -7.54 -1.19
N HIS A 81 5.21 -8.71 -1.81
CA HIS A 81 5.79 -8.92 -3.13
C HIS A 81 4.63 -9.08 -4.11
N THR A 82 4.51 -8.16 -5.07
CA THR A 82 3.34 -8.11 -5.96
C THR A 82 3.74 -8.17 -7.41
N HIS A 83 2.81 -8.64 -8.22
CA HIS A 83 2.89 -8.59 -9.67
C HIS A 83 1.69 -7.77 -10.16
N GLN A 84 1.96 -6.71 -10.90
CA GLN A 84 0.94 -5.82 -11.42
C GLN A 84 0.86 -5.93 -12.94
N THR A 85 -0.36 -5.98 -13.46
CA THR A 85 -0.62 -5.89 -14.89
C THR A 85 -1.40 -4.62 -15.16
N TRP A 86 -0.86 -3.77 -16.02
CA TRP A 86 -1.44 -2.47 -16.33
C TRP A 86 -2.13 -2.50 -17.70
N PRO A 87 -3.05 -1.56 -17.96
CA PRO A 87 -3.63 -1.40 -19.29
C PRO A 87 -2.53 -1.24 -20.34
N GLY A 88 -2.70 -1.91 -21.47
CA GLY A 88 -1.69 -1.90 -22.53
C GLY A 88 -0.68 -3.03 -22.43
N GLY A 89 -0.74 -3.84 -21.37
CA GLY A 89 0.09 -5.02 -21.23
C GLY A 89 1.39 -4.83 -20.46
N ASP A 90 1.66 -3.65 -19.94
CA ASP A 90 2.84 -3.43 -19.10
C ASP A 90 2.73 -4.21 -17.81
N GLU A 91 3.84 -4.77 -17.36
CA GLU A 91 3.90 -5.57 -16.14
C GLU A 91 4.98 -5.03 -15.22
N TYR A 92 4.69 -5.01 -13.92
CA TYR A 92 5.63 -4.55 -12.90
C TYR A 92 5.65 -5.52 -11.73
N VAL A 93 6.83 -5.72 -11.16
CA VAL A 93 7.00 -6.46 -9.91
C VAL A 93 7.45 -5.46 -8.87
N THR A 94 6.78 -5.44 -7.73
CA THR A 94 7.10 -4.48 -6.67
C THR A 94 7.34 -5.17 -5.34
N MET A 95 8.12 -4.51 -4.49
CA MET A 95 8.32 -4.88 -3.10
C MET A 95 7.92 -3.68 -2.26
N ASP A 96 6.95 -3.87 -1.39
CA ASP A 96 6.45 -2.81 -0.53
C ASP A 96 6.58 -3.22 0.93
N PHE A 97 7.07 -2.31 1.77
CA PHE A 97 7.27 -2.55 3.18
C PHE A 97 6.36 -1.61 3.98
N PHE A 98 5.59 -2.19 4.89
CA PHE A 98 4.65 -1.45 5.72
C PHE A 98 5.04 -1.63 7.17
N ARG A 99 5.15 -0.53 7.90
CA ARG A 99 5.37 -0.59 9.35
C ARG A 99 4.10 -0.15 10.06
N PHE A 100 3.66 -0.97 10.97
CA PHE A 100 2.42 -0.75 11.71
C PHE A 100 2.73 -0.12 13.07
N ASP A 101 1.85 0.78 13.51
CA ASP A 101 1.98 1.38 14.84
C ASP A 101 1.29 0.50 15.89
N SER A 102 1.34 0.94 17.16
CA SER A 102 0.80 0.16 18.27
C SER A 102 -0.71 0.01 18.24
N THR A 103 -1.41 0.80 17.42
CA THR A 103 -2.86 0.69 17.25
C THR A 103 -3.26 -0.23 16.10
N GLY A 104 -2.28 -0.80 15.39
CA GLY A 104 -2.55 -1.66 14.24
C GLY A 104 -2.78 -0.91 12.94
N LYS A 105 -2.38 0.37 12.89
CA LYS A 105 -2.49 1.19 11.69
C LYS A 105 -1.13 1.35 11.03
N ILE A 106 -1.14 1.62 9.72
CA ILE A 106 0.08 1.82 8.97
C ILE A 106 0.66 3.20 9.29
N GLY A 107 1.88 3.23 9.80
CA GLY A 107 2.58 4.48 10.10
C GLY A 107 3.67 4.81 9.10
N ARG A 108 4.12 3.84 8.30
CA ARG A 108 5.18 4.07 7.32
C ARG A 108 5.04 3.10 6.16
N LEU A 109 5.22 3.62 4.96
CA LEU A 109 5.25 2.83 3.73
C LEU A 109 6.57 3.09 3.00
N HIS A 110 7.22 2.03 2.55
CA HIS A 110 8.43 2.10 1.76
C HIS A 110 8.24 1.17 0.56
N ALA A 111 8.24 1.72 -0.64
CA ALA A 111 7.99 0.97 -1.87
C ALA A 111 9.22 0.98 -2.78
N ARG A 112 9.45 -0.14 -3.45
CA ARG A 112 10.50 -0.30 -4.46
C ARG A 112 9.92 -0.97 -5.70
N LEU A 113 10.27 -0.44 -6.82
CA LEU A 113 9.92 -1.02 -8.12
C LEU A 113 11.04 -1.91 -8.62
#